data_6d718c663d7434c6b71cbf04eb2caa2d
#
_entry.id   6d718c663d7434c6b71cbf04eb2caa2d
#
_cell.length_a   1.000
_cell.length_b   1.000
_cell.length_c   1.000
_cell.angle_alpha   90.00
_cell.angle_beta   90.00
_cell.angle_gamma   90.00
#
_symmetry.space_group_name_H-M   'P 1'
#
loop_
_entity.id
_entity.type
_entity.pdbx_description
1 polymer ?
#
loop_
_entity_poly.entity_id
_entity_poly.type
_entity_poly.pdbx_seq_one_letter_code
_entity_poly.pdbx_strand_id
1 'polypeptide(L)'
;TTNVIEEKKSRDHTENMIINNFQAIRIEKKKSKIIKIFGKKNLNPIDINIPGDPSSAAFFTALTLLNKKSSLKIQNIGLNPTRIGFYELLKKHGANIKILKKREHNNEIIGEIIIRSGKLKKPIQASKEFYEKTTDEFPILFCIAALTKGISVFKGIKDLANKESNRIKEMQKILRQAGIKSFATKNEMKIYGKDYLENKNKEIKVPNLGDHRICMSSSILSLITGIKIKIKNFETVKTSSPNFLRTIKSLGAKFEIKK
;
A
#
# COMPACT_ATOMS: atom_id res chain seq x y z
N THR A 1 12.21 32.74 8.57
CA THR A 1 11.08 31.87 8.90
C THR A 1 10.33 31.55 7.63
N THR A 2 10.06 30.27 7.39
CA THR A 2 9.24 29.79 6.27
C THR A 2 7.93 29.25 6.83
N ASN A 3 6.80 29.61 6.20
CA ASN A 3 5.49 29.06 6.54
C ASN A 3 5.05 28.10 5.43
N VAL A 4 4.75 26.87 5.80
CA VAL A 4 4.11 25.89 4.92
C VAL A 4 2.65 25.77 5.35
N ILE A 5 1.74 26.05 4.42
CA ILE A 5 0.30 25.98 4.66
C ILE A 5 -0.21 24.68 4.03
N GLU A 6 -0.67 23.78 4.87
CA GLU A 6 -1.21 22.49 4.45
C GLU A 6 -2.75 22.53 4.51
N GLU A 7 -3.39 22.66 3.36
CA GLU A 7 -4.86 22.68 3.26
C GLU A 7 -5.48 21.31 3.52
N LYS A 8 -4.80 20.26 3.09
CA LYS A 8 -5.21 18.87 3.29
C LYS A 8 -4.13 18.11 4.02
N LYS A 9 -4.54 17.35 5.03
CA LYS A 9 -3.61 16.55 5.82
C LYS A 9 -2.90 15.51 4.96
N SER A 10 -1.58 15.64 4.85
CA SER A 10 -0.68 14.67 4.23
C SER A 10 0.12 13.89 5.28
N ARG A 11 1.19 13.24 4.88
CA ARG A 11 2.11 12.52 5.79
C ARG A 11 2.84 13.52 6.69
N ASP A 12 2.88 13.24 7.98
CA ASP A 12 3.39 14.14 9.02
C ASP A 12 4.57 13.56 9.81
N HIS A 13 5.28 12.58 9.25
CA HIS A 13 6.42 11.95 9.92
C HIS A 13 7.56 12.92 10.22
N THR A 14 7.86 13.84 9.30
CA THR A 14 8.92 14.82 9.48
C THR A 14 8.60 15.76 10.65
N GLU A 15 7.36 16.26 10.70
CA GLU A 15 6.90 17.10 11.79
C GLU A 15 6.93 16.33 13.12
N ASN A 16 6.43 15.09 13.15
CA ASN A 16 6.43 14.27 14.35
C ASN A 16 7.86 14.02 14.86
N MET A 17 8.80 13.81 13.94
CA MET A 17 10.20 13.57 14.28
C MET A 17 10.89 14.80 14.90
N ILE A 18 10.59 16.00 14.41
CA ILE A 18 11.31 17.21 14.81
C ILE A 18 10.50 18.17 15.71
N ILE A 19 9.25 17.83 16.04
CA ILE A 19 8.37 18.72 16.81
C ILE A 19 8.93 19.10 18.19
N ASN A 20 9.74 18.23 18.78
CA ASN A 20 10.39 18.52 20.08
C ASN A 20 11.54 19.53 19.97
N ASN A 21 11.93 19.92 18.76
CA ASN A 21 12.89 20.99 18.49
C ASN A 21 12.14 22.32 18.29
N PHE A 22 11.50 22.85 19.34
CA PHE A 22 10.64 24.03 19.30
C PHE A 22 11.31 25.30 18.74
N GLN A 23 12.63 25.37 18.81
CA GLN A 23 13.40 26.46 18.21
C GLN A 23 13.47 26.37 16.69
N ALA A 24 13.21 25.18 16.09
CA ALA A 24 13.30 24.93 14.66
C ALA A 24 11.94 24.82 13.98
N ILE A 25 10.91 24.33 14.68
CA ILE A 25 9.57 24.11 14.12
C ILE A 25 8.46 24.44 15.11
N ARG A 26 7.37 25.02 14.61
CA ARG A 26 6.08 25.13 15.33
C ARG A 26 4.93 24.77 14.42
N ILE A 27 3.92 24.11 14.97
CA ILE A 27 2.71 23.70 14.23
C ILE A 27 1.52 24.44 14.85
N GLU A 28 0.83 25.23 14.02
CA GLU A 28 -0.41 25.89 14.37
C GLU A 28 -1.57 25.22 13.65
N LYS A 29 -2.60 24.84 14.40
CA LYS A 29 -3.84 24.28 13.87
C LYS A 29 -4.91 25.37 13.90
N LYS A 30 -5.24 25.91 12.71
CA LYS A 30 -6.35 26.86 12.49
C LYS A 30 -7.33 26.23 11.48
N LYS A 31 -7.87 27.01 10.55
CA LYS A 31 -8.65 26.47 9.40
C LYS A 31 -7.82 25.54 8.52
N SER A 32 -6.52 25.81 8.42
CA SER A 32 -5.49 24.96 7.80
C SER A 32 -4.36 24.70 8.81
N LYS A 33 -3.56 23.65 8.58
CA LYS A 33 -2.34 23.40 9.35
C LYS A 33 -1.24 24.31 8.82
N ILE A 34 -0.64 25.11 9.69
CA ILE A 34 0.50 25.98 9.36
C ILE A 34 1.73 25.41 10.05
N ILE A 35 2.73 25.07 9.28
CA ILE A 35 4.03 24.60 9.75
C ILE A 35 5.01 25.75 9.61
N LYS A 36 5.46 26.32 10.74
CA LYS A 36 6.46 27.38 10.79
C LYS A 36 7.83 26.77 10.98
N ILE A 37 8.73 27.03 10.05
CA ILE A 37 10.10 26.53 10.07
C ILE A 37 11.04 27.70 10.30
N PHE A 38 11.81 27.64 11.38
CA PHE A 38 12.82 28.62 11.73
C PHE A 38 14.18 28.14 11.25
N GLY A 39 14.67 28.66 10.14
CA GLY A 39 15.97 28.29 9.55
C GLY A 39 17.17 28.64 10.44
N LYS A 40 18.33 28.09 10.11
CA LYS A 40 19.62 28.31 10.81
C LYS A 40 19.59 27.92 12.30
N LYS A 41 18.83 26.88 12.65
CA LYS A 41 18.78 26.30 13.99
C LYS A 41 19.37 24.91 14.00
N ASN A 42 20.21 24.64 14.99
CA ASN A 42 20.68 23.28 15.22
C ASN A 42 19.56 22.44 15.80
N LEU A 43 19.39 21.23 15.29
CA LEU A 43 18.45 20.26 15.86
C LEU A 43 19.17 19.47 16.97
N ASN A 44 18.48 19.25 18.07
CA ASN A 44 18.95 18.35 19.09
C ASN A 44 18.97 16.92 18.54
N PRO A 45 19.94 16.09 18.89
CA PRO A 45 19.93 14.67 18.56
C PRO A 45 18.63 14.00 19.01
N ILE A 46 18.15 13.05 18.20
CA ILE A 46 16.91 12.32 18.46
C ILE A 46 17.23 10.83 18.43
N ASP A 47 16.80 10.12 19.47
CA ASP A 47 16.81 8.67 19.46
C ASP A 47 15.50 8.17 18.84
N ILE A 48 15.61 7.45 17.71
CA ILE A 48 14.45 7.04 16.92
C ILE A 48 14.41 5.51 16.77
N ASN A 49 13.29 4.93 17.15
CA ASN A 49 12.97 3.55 16.81
C ASN A 49 12.04 3.53 15.60
N ILE A 50 12.56 3.16 14.44
CA ILE A 50 11.80 3.12 13.19
C ILE A 50 10.92 1.85 13.16
N PRO A 51 9.58 1.98 13.15
CA PRO A 51 8.68 0.83 13.05
C PRO A 51 8.65 0.24 11.64
N GLY A 52 8.07 -0.96 11.53
CA GLY A 52 7.80 -1.57 10.23
C GLY A 52 6.89 -0.71 9.36
N ASP A 53 7.15 -0.73 8.05
CA ASP A 53 6.38 0.05 7.07
C ASP A 53 5.02 -0.59 6.75
N PRO A 54 3.88 0.10 6.99
CA PRO A 54 2.56 -0.42 6.68
C PRO A 54 2.34 -0.68 5.18
N SER A 55 3.03 0.04 4.30
CA SER A 55 2.92 -0.17 2.85
C SER A 55 3.59 -1.49 2.41
N SER A 56 4.75 -1.82 2.99
CA SER A 56 5.41 -3.12 2.74
C SER A 56 4.57 -4.29 3.31
N ALA A 57 3.94 -4.09 4.45
CA ALA A 57 3.06 -5.07 5.09
C ALA A 57 1.75 -5.31 4.31
N ALA A 58 1.31 -4.36 3.47
CA ALA A 58 0.07 -4.46 2.69
C ALA A 58 0.07 -5.63 1.71
N PHE A 59 1.22 -6.00 1.13
CA PHE A 59 1.35 -7.15 0.22
C PHE A 59 1.08 -8.47 0.94
N PHE A 60 1.65 -8.66 2.12
CA PHE A 60 1.43 -9.86 2.95
C PHE A 60 0.02 -9.87 3.55
N THR A 61 -0.55 -8.70 3.84
CA THR A 61 -1.95 -8.57 4.24
C THR A 61 -2.88 -9.07 3.13
N ALA A 62 -2.66 -8.65 1.88
CA ALA A 62 -3.45 -9.11 0.74
C ALA A 62 -3.30 -10.62 0.52
N LEU A 63 -2.07 -11.15 0.58
CA LEU A 63 -1.80 -12.57 0.48
C LEU A 63 -2.57 -13.37 1.54
N THR A 64 -2.57 -12.90 2.79
CA THR A 64 -3.28 -13.56 3.90
C THR A 64 -4.79 -13.48 3.75
N LEU A 65 -5.34 -12.31 3.41
CA LEU A 65 -6.78 -12.13 3.24
C LEU A 65 -7.37 -13.04 2.18
N LEU A 66 -6.67 -13.18 1.05
CA LEU A 66 -7.18 -13.87 -0.13
C LEU A 66 -6.81 -15.36 -0.16
N ASN A 67 -5.89 -15.81 0.68
CA ASN A 67 -5.51 -17.20 0.80
C ASN A 67 -6.37 -17.92 1.85
N LYS A 68 -6.76 -19.18 1.58
CA LYS A 68 -7.63 -19.94 2.48
C LYS A 68 -6.91 -20.33 3.78
N LYS A 69 -7.65 -20.33 4.92
CA LYS A 69 -7.17 -20.78 6.23
C LYS A 69 -5.86 -20.13 6.69
N SER A 70 -5.65 -18.86 6.31
CA SER A 70 -4.42 -18.12 6.62
C SER A 70 -4.65 -17.13 7.75
N SER A 71 -3.62 -16.92 8.55
CA SER A 71 -3.58 -15.86 9.56
C SER A 71 -2.19 -15.24 9.58
N LEU A 72 -2.10 -13.94 9.85
CA LEU A 72 -0.85 -13.20 9.96
C LEU A 72 -0.95 -12.20 11.10
N LYS A 73 0.08 -12.15 11.91
CA LYS A 73 0.29 -11.12 12.93
C LYS A 73 1.55 -10.35 12.55
N ILE A 74 1.40 -9.06 12.31
CA ILE A 74 2.50 -8.14 12.03
C ILE A 74 2.73 -7.30 13.26
N GLN A 75 3.92 -7.42 13.83
CA GLN A 75 4.31 -6.72 15.06
C GLN A 75 5.17 -5.49 14.74
N ASN A 76 5.23 -4.58 15.69
CA ASN A 76 6.08 -3.38 15.62
C ASN A 76 5.89 -2.56 14.34
N ILE A 77 4.64 -2.41 13.89
CA ILE A 77 4.25 -1.71 12.67
C ILE A 77 3.86 -0.27 12.96
N GLY A 78 4.23 0.66 12.09
CA GLY A 78 3.78 2.05 12.15
C GLY A 78 2.28 2.16 11.90
N LEU A 79 1.58 2.83 12.81
CA LEU A 79 0.13 3.03 12.76
C LEU A 79 -0.24 4.52 12.62
N ASN A 80 0.62 5.30 12.00
CA ASN A 80 0.31 6.70 11.73
C ASN A 80 -0.99 6.79 10.92
N PRO A 81 -1.98 7.61 11.38
CA PRO A 81 -3.28 7.74 10.70
C PRO A 81 -3.19 8.20 9.24
N THR A 82 -2.08 8.83 8.84
CA THR A 82 -1.83 9.24 7.46
C THR A 82 -1.31 8.10 6.56
N ARG A 83 -1.03 6.93 7.12
CA ARG A 83 -0.41 5.78 6.43
C ARG A 83 -1.24 4.51 6.46
N ILE A 84 -2.29 4.42 7.28
CA ILE A 84 -3.09 3.20 7.48
C ILE A 84 -4.40 3.17 6.71
N GLY A 85 -4.57 4.06 5.73
CA GLY A 85 -5.78 4.14 4.92
C GLY A 85 -6.14 2.84 4.20
N PHE A 86 -5.14 2.07 3.75
CA PHE A 86 -5.32 0.74 3.18
C PHE A 86 -6.08 -0.20 4.12
N TYR A 87 -5.65 -0.28 5.37
CA TYR A 87 -6.26 -1.16 6.38
C TYR A 87 -7.65 -0.67 6.78
N GLU A 88 -7.83 0.64 6.92
CA GLU A 88 -9.13 1.26 7.21
C GLU A 88 -10.14 0.98 6.10
N LEU A 89 -9.72 1.14 4.83
CA LEU A 89 -10.54 0.88 3.66
C LEU A 89 -10.98 -0.60 3.60
N LEU A 90 -10.06 -1.52 3.79
CA LEU A 90 -10.36 -2.95 3.77
C LEU A 90 -11.29 -3.35 4.92
N LYS A 91 -11.09 -2.85 6.12
CA LYS A 91 -12.00 -3.07 7.26
C LYS A 91 -13.42 -2.56 6.97
N LYS A 92 -13.55 -1.36 6.39
CA LYS A 92 -14.84 -0.80 5.96
C LYS A 92 -15.58 -1.70 4.97
N HIS A 93 -14.85 -2.51 4.19
CA HIS A 93 -15.40 -3.46 3.22
C HIS A 93 -15.47 -4.90 3.73
N GLY A 94 -15.26 -5.10 5.03
CA GLY A 94 -15.50 -6.37 5.72
C GLY A 94 -14.30 -7.30 5.81
N ALA A 95 -13.08 -6.79 5.57
CA ALA A 95 -11.86 -7.56 5.83
C ALA A 95 -11.69 -7.88 7.33
N ASN A 96 -11.27 -9.09 7.63
CA ASN A 96 -10.98 -9.51 8.99
C ASN A 96 -9.58 -9.02 9.42
N ILE A 97 -9.51 -7.73 9.76
CA ILE A 97 -8.31 -7.04 10.19
C ILE A 97 -8.55 -6.40 11.56
N LYS A 98 -7.68 -6.70 12.52
CA LYS A 98 -7.66 -6.08 13.84
C LYS A 98 -6.38 -5.26 14.00
N ILE A 99 -6.51 -4.00 14.39
CA ILE A 99 -5.38 -3.08 14.64
C ILE A 99 -5.31 -2.86 16.15
N LEU A 100 -4.13 -3.09 16.74
CA LEU A 100 -3.87 -2.92 18.15
C LEU A 100 -2.74 -1.89 18.34
N LYS A 101 -3.07 -0.74 18.90
CA LYS A 101 -2.08 0.26 19.31
C LYS A 101 -1.35 -0.28 20.55
N LYS A 102 -0.03 -0.19 20.58
CA LYS A 102 0.80 -0.72 21.68
C LYS A 102 1.53 0.38 22.44
N ARG A 103 2.11 1.32 21.71
CA ARG A 103 2.90 2.43 22.28
C ARG A 103 2.91 3.61 21.36
N GLU A 104 3.31 4.73 21.91
CA GLU A 104 3.69 5.93 21.16
C GLU A 104 5.17 6.21 21.43
N HIS A 105 5.93 6.55 20.40
CA HIS A 105 7.34 6.90 20.51
C HIS A 105 7.64 8.00 19.50
N ASN A 106 8.21 9.11 19.99
CA ASN A 106 8.48 10.30 19.16
C ASN A 106 7.28 10.74 18.32
N ASN A 107 6.10 10.81 18.95
CA ASN A 107 4.81 11.16 18.32
C ASN A 107 4.35 10.20 17.20
N GLU A 108 4.97 9.03 17.07
CA GLU A 108 4.55 7.98 16.14
C GLU A 108 3.89 6.82 16.90
N ILE A 109 2.73 6.43 16.41
CA ILE A 109 1.97 5.29 16.98
C ILE A 109 2.53 4.00 16.39
N ILE A 110 2.90 3.07 17.28
CA ILE A 110 3.42 1.75 16.92
C ILE A 110 2.50 0.69 17.50
N GLY A 111 2.26 -0.38 16.76
CA GLY A 111 1.40 -1.43 17.23
C GLY A 111 1.50 -2.74 16.47
N GLU A 112 0.38 -3.43 16.39
CA GLU A 112 0.23 -4.72 15.74
C GLU A 112 -0.97 -4.72 14.81
N ILE A 113 -0.86 -5.44 13.70
CA ILE A 113 -1.96 -5.72 12.79
C ILE A 113 -2.14 -7.23 12.74
N ILE A 114 -3.36 -7.69 13.03
CA ILE A 114 -3.74 -9.10 12.94
C ILE A 114 -4.71 -9.26 11.79
N ILE A 115 -4.37 -10.14 10.86
CA ILE A 115 -5.15 -10.42 9.66
C ILE A 115 -5.56 -11.90 9.71
N ARG A 116 -6.80 -12.18 9.34
CA ARG A 116 -7.29 -13.54 9.10
C ARG A 116 -7.89 -13.63 7.71
N SER A 117 -7.72 -14.77 7.07
CA SER A 117 -8.30 -15.02 5.75
C SER A 117 -9.80 -14.82 5.74
N GLY A 118 -10.31 -14.32 4.62
CA GLY A 118 -11.74 -14.11 4.39
C GLY A 118 -11.95 -13.14 3.24
N LYS A 119 -12.91 -13.48 2.37
CA LYS A 119 -13.28 -12.57 1.27
C LYS A 119 -13.90 -11.30 1.81
N LEU A 120 -13.70 -10.21 1.12
CA LEU A 120 -14.42 -8.98 1.40
C LEU A 120 -15.93 -9.20 1.24
N LYS A 121 -16.74 -8.61 2.12
CA LYS A 121 -18.20 -8.75 2.10
C LYS A 121 -18.84 -7.94 0.97
N LYS A 122 -18.15 -6.94 0.44
CA LYS A 122 -18.63 -6.06 -0.63
C LYS A 122 -17.46 -5.51 -1.45
N PRO A 123 -17.69 -5.15 -2.73
CA PRO A 123 -16.66 -4.56 -3.58
C PRO A 123 -16.17 -3.22 -3.02
N ILE A 124 -14.90 -2.90 -3.30
CA ILE A 124 -14.23 -1.74 -2.73
C ILE A 124 -14.76 -0.44 -3.36
N GLN A 125 -15.15 0.51 -2.53
CA GLN A 125 -15.52 1.86 -2.93
C GLN A 125 -14.57 2.85 -2.26
N ALA A 126 -13.58 3.32 -3.01
CA ALA A 126 -12.58 4.27 -2.54
C ALA A 126 -12.83 5.66 -3.15
N SER A 127 -13.24 6.61 -2.32
CA SER A 127 -13.33 8.02 -2.69
C SER A 127 -11.95 8.69 -2.69
N LYS A 128 -11.86 9.90 -3.22
CA LYS A 128 -10.61 10.65 -3.31
C LYS A 128 -9.93 10.92 -1.96
N GLU A 129 -10.69 10.93 -0.87
CA GLU A 129 -10.15 11.17 0.49
C GLU A 129 -9.24 10.03 0.97
N PHE A 130 -9.38 8.83 0.40
CA PHE A 130 -8.50 7.70 0.71
C PHE A 130 -7.16 7.78 -0.01
N TYR A 131 -7.04 8.59 -1.07
CA TYR A 131 -5.84 8.62 -1.90
C TYR A 131 -4.58 8.97 -1.09
N GLU A 132 -4.62 10.04 -0.34
CA GLU A 132 -3.45 10.55 0.40
C GLU A 132 -2.91 9.57 1.45
N LYS A 133 -3.83 8.81 2.08
CA LYS A 133 -3.51 7.80 3.10
C LYS A 133 -3.15 6.42 2.53
N THR A 134 -3.29 6.24 1.20
CA THR A 134 -3.24 4.91 0.57
C THR A 134 -2.50 4.93 -0.77
N THR A 135 -1.78 5.99 -1.07
CA THR A 135 -1.14 6.24 -2.37
C THR A 135 -0.32 5.05 -2.88
N ASP A 136 0.42 4.41 -1.99
CA ASP A 136 1.36 3.36 -2.36
C ASP A 136 0.72 1.97 -2.45
N GLU A 137 -0.46 1.78 -1.88
CA GLU A 137 -1.15 0.50 -1.81
C GLU A 137 -2.16 0.29 -2.95
N PHE A 138 -2.41 1.27 -3.83
CA PHE A 138 -3.37 1.10 -4.92
C PHE A 138 -3.09 -0.10 -5.83
N PRO A 139 -1.85 -0.41 -6.24
CA PRO A 139 -1.60 -1.59 -7.05
C PRO A 139 -2.07 -2.88 -6.41
N ILE A 140 -1.81 -3.07 -5.11
CA ILE A 140 -2.27 -4.27 -4.40
C ILE A 140 -3.77 -4.22 -4.08
N LEU A 141 -4.39 -3.04 -3.88
CA LEU A 141 -5.83 -2.88 -3.78
C LEU A 141 -6.55 -3.30 -5.07
N PHE A 142 -5.97 -3.01 -6.23
CA PHE A 142 -6.53 -3.45 -7.51
C PHE A 142 -6.51 -4.97 -7.64
N CYS A 143 -5.47 -5.64 -7.12
CA CYS A 143 -5.44 -7.11 -7.06
C CYS A 143 -6.51 -7.67 -6.11
N ILE A 144 -6.71 -7.07 -4.94
CA ILE A 144 -7.79 -7.47 -4.01
C ILE A 144 -9.16 -7.26 -4.67
N ALA A 145 -9.37 -6.12 -5.34
CA ALA A 145 -10.60 -5.82 -6.05
C ALA A 145 -10.89 -6.82 -7.18
N ALA A 146 -9.86 -7.27 -7.89
CA ALA A 146 -9.97 -8.27 -8.94
C ALA A 146 -10.53 -9.62 -8.43
N LEU A 147 -10.25 -9.95 -7.16
CA LEU A 147 -10.65 -11.19 -6.49
C LEU A 147 -11.82 -11.00 -5.51
N THR A 148 -12.48 -9.84 -5.58
CA THR A 148 -13.68 -9.53 -4.82
C THR A 148 -14.87 -9.40 -5.77
N LYS A 149 -15.89 -10.25 -5.62
CA LYS A 149 -17.08 -10.25 -6.50
C LYS A 149 -17.77 -8.89 -6.52
N GLY A 150 -18.08 -8.40 -7.71
CA GLY A 150 -18.77 -7.13 -7.94
C GLY A 150 -17.89 -6.03 -8.53
N ILE A 151 -18.40 -4.81 -8.56
CA ILE A 151 -17.73 -3.69 -9.19
C ILE A 151 -17.06 -2.83 -8.12
N SER A 152 -15.74 -2.88 -8.05
CA SER A 152 -14.95 -1.97 -7.21
C SER A 152 -14.62 -0.68 -7.97
N VAL A 153 -14.70 0.46 -7.29
CA VAL A 153 -14.50 1.79 -7.86
C VAL A 153 -13.49 2.58 -7.04
N PHE A 154 -12.49 3.13 -7.70
CA PHE A 154 -11.43 3.93 -7.12
C PHE A 154 -11.42 5.31 -7.79
N LYS A 155 -11.65 6.38 -7.01
CA LYS A 155 -11.74 7.77 -7.49
C LYS A 155 -10.62 8.63 -6.91
N GLY A 156 -10.26 9.71 -7.62
CA GLY A 156 -9.24 10.66 -7.16
C GLY A 156 -7.81 10.15 -7.30
N ILE A 157 -7.55 9.22 -8.20
CA ILE A 157 -6.28 8.48 -8.33
C ILE A 157 -5.35 9.02 -9.42
N LYS A 158 -5.57 10.24 -9.92
CA LYS A 158 -4.81 10.81 -11.06
C LYS A 158 -3.28 10.77 -10.89
N ASP A 159 -2.80 10.98 -9.67
CA ASP A 159 -1.36 11.04 -9.39
C ASP A 159 -0.67 9.68 -9.48
N LEU A 160 -1.41 8.57 -9.52
CA LEU A 160 -0.86 7.24 -9.80
C LEU A 160 -0.28 7.13 -11.22
N ALA A 161 -0.66 8.02 -12.14
CA ALA A 161 -0.09 8.08 -13.47
C ALA A 161 1.32 8.68 -13.50
N ASN A 162 1.70 9.42 -12.44
CA ASN A 162 2.96 10.14 -12.30
C ASN A 162 3.90 9.52 -11.26
N LYS A 163 3.72 8.23 -10.95
CA LYS A 163 4.63 7.47 -10.08
C LYS A 163 5.80 6.91 -10.91
N GLU A 164 6.53 5.92 -10.38
CA GLU A 164 7.64 5.26 -11.07
C GLU A 164 7.22 4.69 -12.44
N SER A 165 5.94 4.35 -12.56
CA SER A 165 5.25 4.03 -13.81
C SER A 165 3.84 4.60 -13.78
N ASN A 166 3.15 4.58 -14.93
CA ASN A 166 1.71 4.86 -14.93
C ASN A 166 0.95 3.66 -14.31
N ARG A 167 0.85 3.64 -12.97
CA ARG A 167 0.29 2.53 -12.22
C ARG A 167 -1.15 2.19 -12.61
N ILE A 168 -1.95 3.16 -13.03
CA ILE A 168 -3.32 2.92 -13.51
C ILE A 168 -3.28 2.07 -14.78
N LYS A 169 -2.53 2.53 -15.78
CA LYS A 169 -2.43 1.88 -17.10
C LYS A 169 -1.79 0.49 -17.00
N GLU A 170 -0.70 0.39 -16.24
CA GLU A 170 0.03 -0.88 -16.14
C GLU A 170 -0.76 -1.93 -15.35
N MET A 171 -1.39 -1.56 -14.24
CA MET A 171 -2.26 -2.48 -13.51
C MET A 171 -3.49 -2.90 -14.34
N GLN A 172 -4.08 -1.99 -15.13
CA GLN A 172 -5.16 -2.36 -16.05
C GLN A 172 -4.72 -3.43 -17.07
N LYS A 173 -3.51 -3.31 -17.65
CA LYS A 173 -2.95 -4.31 -18.57
C LYS A 173 -2.75 -5.67 -17.87
N ILE A 174 -2.21 -5.67 -16.65
CA ILE A 174 -1.97 -6.86 -15.84
C ILE A 174 -3.28 -7.57 -15.52
N LEU A 175 -4.29 -6.83 -15.05
CA LEU A 175 -5.61 -7.37 -14.75
C LEU A 175 -6.29 -7.95 -16.00
N ARG A 176 -6.14 -7.30 -17.17
CA ARG A 176 -6.66 -7.83 -18.44
C ARG A 176 -6.01 -9.16 -18.81
N GLN A 177 -4.68 -9.28 -18.66
CA GLN A 177 -3.98 -10.54 -18.87
C GLN A 177 -4.47 -11.65 -17.92
N ALA A 178 -4.82 -11.29 -16.68
CA ALA A 178 -5.44 -12.19 -15.72
C ALA A 178 -6.91 -12.54 -16.05
N GLY A 179 -7.52 -11.92 -17.07
CA GLY A 179 -8.91 -12.14 -17.47
C GLY A 179 -9.93 -11.36 -16.64
N ILE A 180 -9.48 -10.25 -16.05
CA ILE A 180 -10.32 -9.30 -15.30
C ILE A 180 -10.65 -8.09 -16.18
N LYS A 181 -11.96 -7.85 -16.36
CA LYS A 181 -12.45 -6.63 -17.01
C LYS A 181 -12.21 -5.44 -16.10
N SER A 182 -11.64 -4.37 -16.63
CA SER A 182 -11.45 -3.11 -15.92
C SER A 182 -11.59 -1.94 -16.88
N PHE A 183 -12.04 -0.84 -16.38
CA PHE A 183 -12.14 0.44 -17.09
C PHE A 183 -11.37 1.49 -16.30
N ALA A 184 -10.54 2.27 -16.98
CA ALA A 184 -9.74 3.30 -16.36
C ALA A 184 -9.82 4.61 -17.13
N THR A 185 -9.90 5.72 -16.40
CA THR A 185 -9.68 7.08 -16.87
C THR A 185 -8.40 7.62 -16.20
N LYS A 186 -8.08 8.89 -16.47
CA LYS A 186 -6.97 9.56 -15.76
C LYS A 186 -7.18 9.64 -14.23
N ASN A 187 -8.42 9.58 -13.75
CA ASN A 187 -8.75 9.85 -12.33
C ASN A 187 -9.64 8.79 -11.66
N GLU A 188 -9.99 7.74 -12.38
CA GLU A 188 -10.86 6.68 -11.85
C GLU A 188 -10.45 5.32 -12.42
N MET A 189 -10.61 4.27 -11.62
CA MET A 189 -10.51 2.89 -12.07
C MET A 189 -11.69 2.08 -11.55
N LYS A 190 -12.38 1.37 -12.45
CA LYS A 190 -13.43 0.37 -12.15
C LYS A 190 -12.90 -1.02 -12.44
N ILE A 191 -13.06 -1.94 -11.49
CA ILE A 191 -12.61 -3.32 -11.61
C ILE A 191 -13.81 -4.24 -11.40
N TYR A 192 -14.09 -5.09 -12.38
CA TYR A 192 -15.17 -6.09 -12.35
C TYR A 192 -14.61 -7.38 -11.75
N GLY A 193 -14.57 -7.42 -10.43
CA GLY A 193 -13.97 -8.51 -9.68
C GLY A 193 -14.78 -9.79 -9.71
N LYS A 194 -14.09 -10.92 -9.57
CA LYS A 194 -14.65 -12.28 -9.57
C LYS A 194 -14.22 -13.03 -8.31
N ASP A 195 -15.01 -13.98 -7.86
CA ASP A 195 -14.68 -14.82 -6.70
C ASP A 195 -13.48 -15.74 -6.93
N TYR A 196 -13.20 -16.08 -8.17
CA TYR A 196 -12.04 -16.87 -8.60
C TYR A 196 -11.65 -16.49 -10.03
N LEU A 197 -10.41 -16.78 -10.40
CA LEU A 197 -9.93 -16.65 -11.77
C LEU A 197 -9.62 -18.02 -12.33
N GLU A 198 -10.10 -18.27 -13.55
CA GLU A 198 -9.73 -19.48 -14.29
C GLU A 198 -8.27 -19.40 -14.72
N ASN A 199 -7.49 -20.37 -14.29
CA ASN A 199 -6.05 -20.45 -14.62
C ASN A 199 -5.78 -21.29 -15.90
N LYS A 200 -6.61 -21.15 -16.93
CA LYS A 200 -6.44 -21.92 -18.18
C LYS A 200 -5.20 -21.42 -18.94
N ASN A 201 -4.02 -21.96 -18.61
CA ASN A 201 -2.75 -21.71 -19.31
C ASN A 201 -2.40 -20.22 -19.54
N LYS A 202 -2.91 -19.32 -18.68
CA LYS A 202 -2.63 -17.90 -18.76
C LYS A 202 -1.24 -17.61 -18.23
N GLU A 203 -0.56 -16.67 -18.86
CA GLU A 203 0.69 -16.12 -18.40
C GLU A 203 0.60 -14.61 -18.36
N ILE A 204 0.91 -14.01 -17.21
CA ILE A 204 1.00 -12.57 -17.05
C ILE A 204 2.44 -12.13 -17.34
N LYS A 205 2.62 -11.16 -18.23
CA LYS A 205 3.92 -10.58 -18.56
C LYS A 205 3.98 -9.14 -18.07
N VAL A 206 4.90 -8.87 -17.14
CA VAL A 206 5.19 -7.53 -16.64
C VAL A 206 6.50 -7.07 -17.26
N PRO A 207 6.48 -6.02 -18.11
CA PRO A 207 7.69 -5.50 -18.72
C PRO A 207 8.59 -4.82 -17.67
N ASN A 208 9.77 -4.36 -18.07
CA ASN A 208 10.61 -3.55 -17.21
C ASN A 208 9.98 -2.17 -17.03
N LEU A 209 9.37 -1.94 -15.86
CA LEU A 209 8.71 -0.70 -15.49
C LEU A 209 9.51 0.14 -14.49
N GLY A 210 10.55 -0.43 -13.87
CA GLY A 210 11.23 0.21 -12.75
C GLY A 210 10.33 0.42 -11.51
N ASP A 211 9.16 -0.22 -11.46
CA ASP A 211 8.17 0.01 -10.41
C ASP A 211 8.02 -1.21 -9.50
N HIS A 212 8.62 -1.12 -8.31
CA HIS A 212 8.60 -2.18 -7.31
C HIS A 212 7.18 -2.53 -6.83
N ARG A 213 6.24 -1.57 -6.80
CA ARG A 213 4.87 -1.79 -6.35
C ARG A 213 4.10 -2.66 -7.34
N ILE A 214 4.29 -2.42 -8.63
CA ILE A 214 3.72 -3.27 -9.68
C ILE A 214 4.30 -4.67 -9.61
N CYS A 215 5.63 -4.81 -9.46
CA CYS A 215 6.29 -6.10 -9.34
C CYS A 215 5.75 -6.92 -8.16
N MET A 216 5.70 -6.33 -6.97
CA MET A 216 5.21 -7.01 -5.77
C MET A 216 3.71 -7.36 -5.87
N SER A 217 2.86 -6.43 -6.34
CA SER A 217 1.42 -6.67 -6.49
C SER A 217 1.13 -7.80 -7.46
N SER A 218 1.83 -7.82 -8.58
CA SER A 218 1.70 -8.86 -9.61
C SER A 218 2.16 -10.22 -9.08
N SER A 219 3.22 -10.26 -8.29
CA SER A 219 3.67 -11.50 -7.63
C SER A 219 2.63 -12.04 -6.67
N ILE A 220 2.04 -11.18 -5.83
CA ILE A 220 0.97 -11.58 -4.92
C ILE A 220 -0.26 -12.08 -5.69
N LEU A 221 -0.65 -11.40 -6.78
CA LEU A 221 -1.75 -11.85 -7.64
C LEU A 221 -1.48 -13.26 -8.19
N SER A 222 -0.26 -13.51 -8.68
CA SER A 222 0.17 -14.83 -9.16
C SER A 222 0.08 -15.90 -8.07
N LEU A 223 0.61 -15.62 -6.87
CA LEU A 223 0.61 -16.56 -5.74
C LEU A 223 -0.81 -16.95 -5.29
N ILE A 224 -1.75 -16.02 -5.35
CA ILE A 224 -3.14 -16.27 -4.94
C ILE A 224 -3.91 -17.03 -6.02
N THR A 225 -3.69 -16.68 -7.30
CA THR A 225 -4.49 -17.22 -8.42
C THR A 225 -3.87 -18.46 -9.05
N GLY A 226 -2.58 -18.73 -8.81
CA GLY A 226 -1.82 -19.76 -9.50
C GLY A 226 -1.50 -19.43 -10.97
N ILE A 227 -1.87 -18.25 -11.48
CA ILE A 227 -1.52 -17.81 -12.83
C ILE A 227 -0.03 -17.56 -12.91
N LYS A 228 0.64 -18.18 -13.88
CA LYS A 228 2.08 -17.98 -14.12
C LYS A 228 2.37 -16.53 -14.44
N ILE A 229 3.46 -16.00 -13.88
CA ILE A 229 3.89 -14.63 -14.13
C ILE A 229 5.36 -14.56 -14.51
N LYS A 230 5.68 -13.67 -15.46
CA LYS A 230 7.05 -13.29 -15.80
C LYS A 230 7.21 -11.80 -15.57
N ILE A 231 8.15 -11.41 -14.72
CA ILE A 231 8.43 -10.01 -14.38
C ILE A 231 9.85 -9.68 -14.81
N LYS A 232 10.01 -8.68 -15.68
CA LYS A 232 11.33 -8.17 -16.07
C LYS A 232 11.82 -7.15 -15.03
N ASN A 233 13.13 -7.18 -14.75
CA ASN A 233 13.79 -6.27 -13.80
C ASN A 233 13.15 -6.28 -12.39
N PHE A 234 13.00 -7.48 -11.82
CA PHE A 234 12.48 -7.63 -10.46
C PHE A 234 13.41 -7.01 -9.40
N GLU A 235 14.68 -6.77 -9.74
CA GLU A 235 15.68 -6.15 -8.86
C GLU A 235 15.22 -4.78 -8.30
N THR A 236 14.34 -4.06 -9.01
CA THR A 236 13.74 -2.81 -8.52
C THR A 236 13.02 -2.98 -7.17
N VAL A 237 12.58 -4.19 -6.81
CA VAL A 237 11.94 -4.46 -5.51
C VAL A 237 12.91 -4.28 -4.35
N LYS A 238 14.20 -4.51 -4.57
CA LYS A 238 15.23 -4.35 -3.51
C LYS A 238 15.34 -2.93 -2.98
N THR A 239 14.99 -1.92 -3.78
CA THR A 239 15.02 -0.51 -3.37
C THR A 239 14.02 -0.18 -2.26
N SER A 240 12.93 -0.95 -2.16
CA SER A 240 11.85 -0.69 -1.18
C SER A 240 11.63 -1.86 -0.21
N SER A 241 11.79 -3.09 -0.67
CA SER A 241 11.57 -4.30 0.13
C SER A 241 12.62 -5.37 -0.16
N PRO A 242 13.87 -5.19 0.30
CA PRO A 242 15.00 -6.06 -0.05
C PRO A 242 14.77 -7.52 0.35
N ASN A 243 14.00 -7.77 1.38
CA ASN A 243 13.68 -9.11 1.87
C ASN A 243 12.43 -9.74 1.25
N PHE A 244 11.74 -9.09 0.30
CA PHE A 244 10.47 -9.56 -0.23
C PHE A 244 10.54 -11.00 -0.78
N LEU A 245 11.51 -11.29 -1.66
CA LEU A 245 11.69 -12.64 -2.22
C LEU A 245 12.01 -13.67 -1.14
N ARG A 246 12.87 -13.35 -0.19
CA ARG A 246 13.20 -14.22 0.93
C ARG A 246 11.96 -14.55 1.75
N THR A 247 11.13 -13.54 2.05
CA THR A 247 9.92 -13.69 2.83
C THR A 247 8.88 -14.54 2.10
N ILE A 248 8.57 -14.28 0.83
CA ILE A 248 7.61 -15.12 0.09
C ILE A 248 8.10 -16.56 -0.09
N LYS A 249 9.41 -16.77 -0.25
CA LYS A 249 10.00 -18.12 -0.29
C LYS A 249 9.81 -18.87 1.02
N SER A 250 10.03 -18.22 2.17
CA SER A 250 9.80 -18.81 3.50
C SER A 250 8.33 -19.16 3.75
N LEU A 251 7.40 -18.47 3.06
CA LEU A 251 5.96 -18.77 3.07
C LEU A 251 5.56 -19.84 2.06
N GLY A 252 6.51 -20.48 1.37
CA GLY A 252 6.26 -21.58 0.45
C GLY A 252 6.08 -21.19 -1.01
N ALA A 253 6.31 -19.95 -1.40
CA ALA A 253 6.26 -19.52 -2.79
C ALA A 253 7.37 -20.19 -3.62
N LYS A 254 7.00 -20.68 -4.82
CA LYS A 254 7.94 -21.22 -5.80
C LYS A 254 8.17 -20.19 -6.91
N PHE A 255 9.42 -19.84 -7.16
CA PHE A 255 9.81 -18.95 -8.24
C PHE A 255 11.23 -19.25 -8.72
N GLU A 256 11.53 -18.84 -9.93
CA GLU A 256 12.83 -18.93 -10.57
C GLU A 256 13.33 -17.53 -10.93
N ILE A 257 14.60 -17.26 -10.69
CA ILE A 257 15.26 -16.03 -11.11
C ILE A 257 16.10 -16.39 -12.33
N LYS A 258 15.77 -15.81 -13.48
CA LYS A 258 16.57 -15.89 -14.70
C LYS A 258 17.41 -14.62 -14.83
N LYS A 259 18.71 -14.80 -15.00
CA LYS A 259 19.64 -13.73 -15.33
C LYS A 259 19.43 -13.24 -16.75
#